data_edec00c50c046d4daea427bb2415f466
#
_entry.id   edec00c50c046d4daea427bb2415f466
#
_cell.length_a   1.000
_cell.length_b   1.000
_cell.length_c   1.000
_cell.angle_alpha   90.00
_cell.angle_beta   90.00
_cell.angle_gamma   90.00
#
_symmetry.space_group_name_H-M   'P 1'
#
loop_
_entity.id
_entity.type
_entity.pdbx_description
1 polymer ?
#
loop_
_entity_poly.entity_id
_entity_poly.type
_entity_poly.pdbx_seq_one_letter_code
_entity_poly.pdbx_strand_id
1 'polypeptide(L)'
;MKLATWLLIALFLFTVAPCLADDPTPEADEDDFVSLFDGETLKGWTQRNGIATYRVEDETIVGRTAVNSPNSFLCSDQAYTDFELIFEVQVDSGLNSGVQIRSRSSEDFNNERVHGPQVEIETAPGESGYIYGEATGRGWLSPNQETKDGYVNDQWNEFRVLAVGPRVQTWINGKPIEDLTDEESSQCGFIGLQVHGVGDSGPFEVRWRNLRIRDLDPEKTEKSQGVQFTPTPDVAEK
;
A
#
# COMPACT_ATOMS: atom_id res chain seq x y z
N MET A 1 11.03 -77.83 -32.50
CA MET A 1 11.61 -76.80 -31.64
C MET A 1 10.75 -75.53 -31.77
N LYS A 2 9.93 -75.22 -30.77
CA LYS A 2 9.07 -74.00 -30.77
C LYS A 2 9.71 -73.03 -29.82
N LEU A 3 10.17 -71.85 -30.33
CA LEU A 3 10.65 -70.76 -29.54
C LEU A 3 9.43 -69.96 -29.03
N ALA A 4 9.32 -69.84 -27.74
CA ALA A 4 8.33 -68.95 -27.08
C ALA A 4 8.95 -67.59 -26.84
N THR A 5 8.43 -66.54 -27.46
CA THR A 5 8.82 -65.15 -27.30
C THR A 5 8.00 -64.58 -26.13
N TRP A 6 8.71 -64.16 -25.06
CA TRP A 6 8.08 -63.46 -23.93
C TRP A 6 8.08 -61.95 -24.21
N LEU A 7 6.85 -61.36 -24.26
CA LEU A 7 6.65 -59.93 -24.39
C LEU A 7 6.64 -59.31 -22.98
N LEU A 8 7.64 -58.55 -22.64
CA LEU A 8 7.69 -57.73 -21.41
C LEU A 8 6.90 -56.47 -21.62
N ILE A 9 5.73 -56.37 -20.97
CA ILE A 9 4.96 -55.13 -20.90
C ILE A 9 5.49 -54.29 -19.72
N ALA A 10 6.18 -53.21 -20.00
CA ALA A 10 6.60 -52.23 -19.00
C ALA A 10 5.38 -51.33 -18.65
N LEU A 11 4.91 -51.48 -17.42
CA LEU A 11 3.82 -50.65 -16.88
C LEU A 11 4.45 -49.33 -16.37
N PHE A 12 4.27 -48.23 -17.11
CA PHE A 12 4.64 -46.90 -16.65
C PHE A 12 3.55 -46.39 -15.68
N LEU A 13 3.88 -46.39 -14.40
CA LEU A 13 3.09 -45.71 -13.38
C LEU A 13 3.37 -44.18 -13.47
N PHE A 14 2.45 -43.43 -14.07
CA PHE A 14 2.40 -41.99 -13.95
C PHE A 14 1.97 -41.61 -12.54
N THR A 15 2.89 -41.18 -11.71
CA THR A 15 2.55 -40.49 -10.46
C THR A 15 2.12 -39.07 -10.78
N VAL A 16 0.82 -38.80 -10.76
CA VAL A 16 0.28 -37.46 -10.77
C VAL A 16 0.60 -36.84 -9.40
N ALA A 17 1.53 -35.89 -9.36
CA ALA A 17 1.73 -35.08 -8.18
C ALA A 17 0.46 -34.27 -7.91
N PRO A 18 -0.05 -34.20 -6.67
CA PRO A 18 -1.15 -33.33 -6.36
C PRO A 18 -0.71 -31.87 -6.61
N CYS A 19 -1.40 -31.19 -7.50
CA CYS A 19 -1.35 -29.75 -7.61
C CYS A 19 -1.82 -29.23 -6.24
N LEU A 20 -0.92 -28.57 -5.51
CA LEU A 20 -1.31 -27.80 -4.33
C LEU A 20 -2.25 -26.70 -4.88
N ALA A 21 -3.53 -26.84 -4.66
CA ALA A 21 -4.48 -25.77 -4.88
C ALA A 21 -4.02 -24.61 -3.99
N ASP A 22 -3.79 -23.45 -4.60
CA ASP A 22 -3.69 -22.19 -3.85
C ASP A 22 -4.92 -22.12 -2.94
N ASP A 23 -4.68 -21.99 -1.65
CA ASP A 23 -5.73 -21.80 -0.66
C ASP A 23 -6.54 -20.57 -1.09
N PRO A 24 -7.83 -20.67 -1.40
CA PRO A 24 -8.58 -19.53 -1.86
C PRO A 24 -8.56 -18.50 -0.74
N THR A 25 -7.95 -17.34 -1.00
CA THR A 25 -8.12 -16.16 -0.13
C THR A 25 -9.62 -16.04 0.12
N PRO A 26 -10.11 -15.98 1.37
CA PRO A 26 -11.52 -15.85 1.63
C PRO A 26 -12.07 -14.68 0.82
N GLU A 27 -13.08 -14.88 -0.01
CA GLU A 27 -13.82 -13.78 -0.61
C GLU A 27 -14.35 -12.94 0.55
N ALA A 28 -13.83 -11.72 0.66
CA ALA A 28 -14.19 -10.79 1.71
C ALA A 28 -15.67 -10.42 1.53
N ASP A 29 -16.45 -10.54 2.61
CA ASP A 29 -17.77 -9.93 2.65
C ASP A 29 -17.55 -8.41 2.55
N GLU A 30 -18.16 -7.72 1.58
CA GLU A 30 -18.02 -6.28 1.40
C GLU A 30 -18.49 -5.50 2.66
N ASP A 31 -19.34 -6.12 3.47
CA ASP A 31 -19.89 -5.54 4.69
C ASP A 31 -18.87 -5.34 5.83
N ASP A 32 -17.67 -5.97 5.75
CA ASP A 32 -16.64 -5.88 6.79
C ASP A 32 -15.68 -4.67 6.61
N PHE A 33 -15.78 -3.95 5.50
CA PHE A 33 -14.93 -2.78 5.24
C PHE A 33 -15.49 -1.52 5.90
N VAL A 34 -14.61 -0.77 6.55
CA VAL A 34 -14.89 0.55 7.11
C VAL A 34 -14.27 1.62 6.22
N SER A 35 -15.04 2.67 5.90
CA SER A 35 -14.51 3.81 5.17
C SER A 35 -13.51 4.59 6.03
N LEU A 36 -12.33 4.89 5.48
CA LEU A 36 -11.32 5.75 6.08
C LEU A 36 -11.56 7.23 5.80
N PHE A 37 -12.47 7.55 4.89
CA PHE A 37 -12.79 8.91 4.46
C PHE A 37 -14.30 9.07 4.34
N ASP A 38 -14.83 10.12 4.96
CA ASP A 38 -16.28 10.39 5.02
C ASP A 38 -16.83 11.02 3.74
N GLY A 39 -15.98 11.38 2.78
CA GLY A 39 -16.33 12.08 1.54
C GLY A 39 -16.44 13.59 1.69
N GLU A 40 -16.42 14.13 2.91
CA GLU A 40 -16.70 15.54 3.19
C GLU A 40 -15.56 16.26 3.90
N THR A 41 -14.85 15.59 4.82
CA THR A 41 -13.84 16.21 5.69
C THR A 41 -12.55 15.38 5.76
N LEU A 42 -11.46 16.02 6.20
CA LEU A 42 -10.21 15.34 6.53
C LEU A 42 -10.17 14.90 8.00
N LYS A 43 -11.29 14.78 8.67
CA LYS A 43 -11.36 14.30 10.05
C LYS A 43 -10.81 12.87 10.15
N GLY A 44 -9.96 12.62 11.14
CA GLY A 44 -9.27 11.35 11.30
C GLY A 44 -7.96 11.25 10.51
N TRP A 45 -7.54 12.40 9.95
CA TRP A 45 -6.28 12.52 9.21
C TRP A 45 -5.46 13.71 9.71
N THR A 46 -4.14 13.50 9.82
CA THR A 46 -3.18 14.52 10.22
C THR A 46 -2.08 14.64 9.18
N GLN A 47 -1.83 15.86 8.66
CA GLN A 47 -0.71 16.08 7.74
C GLN A 47 0.63 16.06 8.49
N ARG A 48 1.61 15.35 7.93
CA ARG A 48 2.98 15.28 8.43
C ARG A 48 3.98 15.59 7.32
N ASN A 49 5.09 16.19 7.72
CA ASN A 49 6.17 16.65 6.84
C ASN A 49 5.65 17.55 5.70
N GLY A 50 6.57 18.17 4.99
CA GLY A 50 6.28 18.99 3.82
C GLY A 50 5.25 20.08 4.02
N ILE A 51 4.98 20.80 2.92
CA ILE A 51 4.02 21.91 2.87
C ILE A 51 3.05 21.80 1.69
N ALA A 52 2.90 20.58 1.14
CA ALA A 52 1.83 20.32 0.19
C ALA A 52 0.46 20.59 0.82
N THR A 53 -0.55 20.83 0.02
CA THR A 53 -1.89 21.07 0.53
C THR A 53 -2.78 19.86 0.25
N TYR A 54 -3.68 19.59 1.21
CA TYR A 54 -4.73 18.60 1.06
C TYR A 54 -6.08 19.26 1.21
N ARG A 55 -7.04 18.91 0.36
CA ARG A 55 -8.41 19.41 0.38
C ARG A 55 -9.39 18.31 0.00
N VAL A 56 -10.64 18.52 0.31
CA VAL A 56 -11.72 17.66 -0.19
C VAL A 56 -12.42 18.37 -1.34
N GLU A 57 -12.65 17.64 -2.43
CA GLU A 57 -13.33 18.12 -3.63
C GLU A 57 -14.08 16.94 -4.28
N ASP A 58 -15.38 17.04 -4.45
CA ASP A 58 -16.23 16.01 -5.08
C ASP A 58 -15.98 14.59 -4.49
N GLU A 59 -16.15 14.46 -3.16
CA GLU A 59 -15.96 13.20 -2.42
C GLU A 59 -14.55 12.59 -2.60
N THR A 60 -13.56 13.43 -2.88
CA THR A 60 -12.18 13.03 -3.20
C THR A 60 -11.21 13.82 -2.32
N ILE A 61 -10.20 13.13 -1.77
CA ILE A 61 -9.05 13.79 -1.16
C ILE A 61 -8.11 14.19 -2.30
N VAL A 62 -7.83 15.48 -2.42
CA VAL A 62 -6.91 16.03 -3.42
C VAL A 62 -5.68 16.59 -2.74
N GLY A 63 -4.53 15.96 -3.02
CA GLY A 63 -3.21 16.45 -2.62
C GLY A 63 -2.59 17.26 -3.74
N ARG A 64 -2.03 18.43 -3.43
CA ARG A 64 -1.37 19.32 -4.39
C ARG A 64 0.05 19.63 -3.96
N THR A 65 0.99 19.47 -4.87
CA THR A 65 2.41 19.78 -4.64
C THR A 65 2.63 21.26 -4.33
N ALA A 66 3.66 21.53 -3.52
CA ALA A 66 4.13 22.87 -3.26
C ALA A 66 5.61 22.98 -3.68
N VAL A 67 5.99 24.14 -4.24
CA VAL A 67 7.37 24.41 -4.69
C VAL A 67 8.34 24.24 -3.53
N ASN A 68 9.42 23.50 -3.78
CA ASN A 68 10.48 23.19 -2.81
C ASN A 68 10.00 22.51 -1.51
N SER A 69 8.81 21.89 -1.54
CA SER A 69 8.36 21.03 -0.45
C SER A 69 9.10 19.69 -0.49
N PRO A 70 9.55 19.15 0.64
CA PRO A 70 9.80 17.72 0.74
C PRO A 70 8.49 16.96 0.62
N ASN A 71 8.57 15.62 0.57
CA ASN A 71 7.38 14.75 0.60
C ASN A 71 6.48 15.16 1.77
N SER A 72 5.20 15.27 1.50
CA SER A 72 4.14 15.49 2.49
C SER A 72 3.26 14.26 2.57
N PHE A 73 2.73 13.97 3.75
CA PHE A 73 1.88 12.80 3.99
C PHE A 73 0.65 13.20 4.76
N LEU A 74 -0.52 12.81 4.29
CA LEU A 74 -1.76 12.86 5.06
C LEU A 74 -1.94 11.50 5.72
N CYS A 75 -1.74 11.42 7.04
CA CYS A 75 -1.66 10.18 7.81
C CYS A 75 -2.95 9.95 8.58
N SER A 76 -3.45 8.70 8.61
CA SER A 76 -4.57 8.35 9.48
C SER A 76 -4.18 8.50 10.95
N ASP A 77 -5.10 9.00 11.76
CA ASP A 77 -4.91 9.14 13.22
C ASP A 77 -4.89 7.77 13.92
N GLN A 78 -5.41 6.74 13.25
CA GLN A 78 -5.42 5.36 13.71
C GLN A 78 -4.28 4.55 13.06
N ALA A 79 -3.65 3.69 13.85
CA ALA A 79 -2.69 2.70 13.37
C ALA A 79 -3.38 1.35 13.12
N TYR A 80 -2.80 0.56 12.23
CA TYR A 80 -3.30 -0.77 11.83
C TYR A 80 -2.17 -1.79 11.88
N THR A 81 -2.52 -3.04 12.18
CA THR A 81 -1.60 -4.19 12.20
C THR A 81 -1.82 -5.08 10.98
N ASP A 82 -2.75 -6.01 11.05
CA ASP A 82 -3.12 -6.89 9.96
C ASP A 82 -4.42 -6.37 9.33
N PHE A 83 -4.38 -6.07 8.04
CA PHE A 83 -5.48 -5.40 7.37
C PHE A 83 -5.55 -5.72 5.88
N GLU A 84 -6.71 -5.47 5.32
CA GLU A 84 -6.92 -5.31 3.89
C GLU A 84 -7.35 -3.87 3.60
N LEU A 85 -6.62 -3.18 2.72
CA LEU A 85 -6.87 -1.80 2.32
C LEU A 85 -7.21 -1.76 0.83
N ILE A 86 -8.27 -1.04 0.49
CA ILE A 86 -8.67 -0.78 -0.90
C ILE A 86 -8.84 0.72 -1.07
N PHE A 87 -8.31 1.25 -2.16
CA PHE A 87 -8.48 2.66 -2.52
C PHE A 87 -8.38 2.86 -4.02
N GLU A 88 -8.95 3.93 -4.52
CA GLU A 88 -8.74 4.39 -5.89
C GLU A 88 -7.85 5.63 -5.89
N VAL A 89 -6.93 5.69 -6.85
CA VAL A 89 -6.00 6.80 -7.01
C VAL A 89 -5.89 7.23 -8.47
N GLN A 90 -5.76 8.54 -8.68
CA GLN A 90 -5.42 9.16 -9.95
C GLN A 90 -4.31 10.18 -9.74
N VAL A 91 -3.25 10.11 -10.54
CA VAL A 91 -2.05 10.93 -10.42
C VAL A 91 -1.85 11.71 -11.70
N ASP A 92 -1.54 13.00 -11.59
CA ASP A 92 -1.16 13.82 -12.74
C ASP A 92 0.11 13.26 -13.41
N SER A 93 0.15 13.28 -14.73
CA SER A 93 1.28 12.75 -15.51
C SER A 93 2.61 13.37 -15.06
N GLY A 94 3.58 12.51 -14.77
CA GLY A 94 4.91 12.89 -14.31
C GLY A 94 5.04 13.17 -12.80
N LEU A 95 3.97 13.02 -12.02
CA LEU A 95 4.03 13.02 -10.57
C LEU A 95 4.21 11.58 -10.06
N ASN A 96 5.09 11.42 -9.06
CA ASN A 96 5.18 10.25 -8.20
C ASN A 96 4.31 10.46 -6.95
N SER A 97 3.81 9.39 -6.38
CA SER A 97 3.05 9.35 -5.14
C SER A 97 3.30 8.01 -4.42
N GLY A 98 2.53 7.74 -3.38
CA GLY A 98 2.55 6.48 -2.67
C GLY A 98 1.53 6.43 -1.54
N VAL A 99 1.25 5.22 -1.05
CA VAL A 99 0.48 5.01 0.16
C VAL A 99 1.35 4.31 1.20
N GLN A 100 1.66 5.04 2.27
CA GLN A 100 2.36 4.49 3.43
C GLN A 100 1.48 3.47 4.12
N ILE A 101 2.05 2.33 4.49
CA ILE A 101 1.38 1.28 5.25
C ILE A 101 2.19 0.96 6.50
N ARG A 102 1.53 0.78 7.66
CA ARG A 102 2.23 0.47 8.93
C ARG A 102 3.41 1.40 9.22
N SER A 103 3.35 2.64 8.71
CA SER A 103 4.43 3.60 8.81
C SER A 103 4.35 4.40 10.11
N ARG A 104 5.44 5.08 10.42
CA ARG A 104 5.64 5.79 11.68
C ARG A 104 6.18 7.18 11.46
N SER A 105 6.00 8.01 12.50
CA SER A 105 6.61 9.34 12.61
C SER A 105 6.84 9.58 14.10
N SER A 106 8.06 9.83 14.54
CA SER A 106 8.39 10.04 15.94
C SER A 106 9.42 11.14 16.10
N GLU A 107 9.41 11.85 17.24
CA GLU A 107 10.34 12.94 17.55
C GLU A 107 11.81 12.51 17.48
N ASP A 108 12.09 11.25 17.78
CA ASP A 108 13.45 10.70 17.79
C ASP A 108 13.99 10.35 16.39
N PHE A 109 13.15 10.43 15.35
CA PHE A 109 13.54 10.06 14.00
C PHE A 109 13.50 11.24 13.02
N ASN A 110 14.67 11.74 12.61
CA ASN A 110 14.87 12.73 11.54
C ASN A 110 13.84 13.89 11.56
N ASN A 111 13.61 14.54 12.70
CA ASN A 111 12.62 15.60 12.87
C ASN A 111 11.20 15.11 12.46
N GLU A 112 10.74 14.04 13.06
CA GLU A 112 9.42 13.45 12.82
C GLU A 112 9.17 13.00 11.38
N ARG A 113 10.24 12.65 10.65
CA ARG A 113 10.11 12.15 9.27
C ARG A 113 9.24 10.90 9.24
N VAL A 114 8.21 10.92 8.40
CA VAL A 114 7.44 9.72 8.06
C VAL A 114 8.37 8.68 7.44
N HIS A 115 8.31 7.46 7.95
CA HIS A 115 9.17 6.36 7.53
C HIS A 115 8.48 5.01 7.64
N GLY A 116 8.83 4.09 6.77
CA GLY A 116 8.29 2.73 6.75
C GLY A 116 7.95 2.25 5.35
N PRO A 117 7.23 1.11 5.23
CA PRO A 117 6.83 0.58 3.95
C PRO A 117 5.85 1.50 3.23
N GLN A 118 6.06 1.70 1.93
CA GLN A 118 5.21 2.47 1.03
C GLN A 118 4.82 1.61 -0.16
N VAL A 119 3.55 1.51 -0.43
CA VAL A 119 3.05 1.04 -1.73
C VAL A 119 3.29 2.15 -2.73
N GLU A 120 4.17 1.92 -3.67
CA GLU A 120 4.57 2.93 -4.66
C GLU A 120 3.46 3.21 -5.65
N ILE A 121 3.33 4.47 -6.06
CA ILE A 121 2.39 4.92 -7.07
C ILE A 121 3.13 5.82 -8.06
N GLU A 122 3.31 5.33 -9.26
CA GLU A 122 4.05 5.99 -10.31
C GLU A 122 3.31 5.89 -11.64
N THR A 123 3.34 6.95 -12.45
CA THR A 123 2.74 6.88 -13.79
C THR A 123 3.48 5.88 -14.66
N ALA A 124 2.75 5.07 -15.42
CA ALA A 124 3.33 4.04 -16.27
C ALA A 124 4.14 4.60 -17.45
N PRO A 125 5.29 3.99 -17.82
CA PRO A 125 5.87 2.82 -17.21
C PRO A 125 6.54 3.18 -15.87
N GLY A 126 6.28 2.41 -14.81
CA GLY A 126 6.80 2.68 -13.46
C GLY A 126 6.60 1.48 -12.54
N GLU A 127 7.01 1.65 -11.30
CA GLU A 127 7.07 0.60 -10.29
C GLU A 127 5.83 0.60 -9.36
N SER A 128 4.67 1.06 -9.86
CA SER A 128 3.42 1.07 -9.08
C SER A 128 3.08 -0.30 -8.50
N GLY A 129 2.70 -0.29 -7.21
CA GLY A 129 2.29 -1.47 -6.46
C GLY A 129 3.43 -2.22 -5.79
N TYR A 130 4.69 -1.95 -6.13
CA TYR A 130 5.84 -2.46 -5.39
C TYR A 130 6.05 -1.73 -4.07
N ILE A 131 6.84 -2.29 -3.17
CA ILE A 131 7.04 -1.76 -1.83
C ILE A 131 8.40 -1.09 -1.72
N TYR A 132 8.37 0.21 -1.41
CA TYR A 132 9.55 1.02 -1.12
C TYR A 132 9.68 1.29 0.39
N GLY A 133 10.88 1.38 0.91
CA GLY A 133 11.17 1.70 2.31
C GLY A 133 11.38 3.19 2.52
N GLU A 134 10.28 3.99 2.52
CA GLU A 134 10.36 5.46 2.67
C GLU A 134 11.16 5.86 3.91
N ALA A 135 12.21 6.64 3.71
CA ALA A 135 13.13 7.17 4.71
C ALA A 135 13.78 6.14 5.65
N THR A 136 13.71 4.83 5.36
CA THR A 136 14.34 3.77 6.17
C THR A 136 15.82 3.56 5.86
N GLY A 137 16.30 4.08 4.73
CA GLY A 137 17.64 3.82 4.21
C GLY A 137 17.79 2.46 3.49
N ARG A 138 16.71 1.66 3.42
CA ARG A 138 16.71 0.33 2.77
C ARG A 138 16.41 0.41 1.26
N GLY A 139 15.81 1.52 0.79
CA GLY A 139 15.38 1.63 -0.61
C GLY A 139 14.22 0.69 -0.94
N TRP A 140 14.24 0.06 -2.11
CA TRP A 140 13.24 -0.93 -2.50
C TRP A 140 13.26 -2.14 -1.56
N LEU A 141 12.11 -2.45 -0.95
CA LEU A 141 11.89 -3.65 -0.16
C LEU A 141 11.51 -4.82 -1.08
N SER A 142 10.79 -4.53 -2.16
CA SER A 142 10.53 -5.47 -3.25
C SER A 142 11.84 -5.80 -3.97
N PRO A 143 12.23 -7.08 -4.06
CA PRO A 143 13.55 -7.45 -4.60
C PRO A 143 13.66 -7.27 -6.12
N ASN A 144 12.54 -7.33 -6.84
CA ASN A 144 12.48 -7.22 -8.29
C ASN A 144 11.30 -6.34 -8.68
N GLN A 145 11.57 -5.20 -9.29
CA GLN A 145 10.55 -4.29 -9.82
C GLN A 145 10.50 -4.47 -11.35
N GLU A 146 9.58 -5.29 -11.81
CA GLU A 146 9.30 -5.41 -13.23
C GLU A 146 8.09 -4.53 -13.56
N THR A 147 8.21 -3.67 -14.58
CA THR A 147 7.04 -2.89 -15.05
C THR A 147 5.91 -3.84 -15.40
N LYS A 148 4.79 -3.73 -14.69
CA LYS A 148 3.58 -4.53 -14.93
C LYS A 148 2.46 -3.67 -15.49
N ASP A 149 1.65 -4.25 -16.38
CA ASP A 149 0.49 -3.60 -17.02
C ASP A 149 -0.69 -3.49 -16.03
N GLY A 150 -0.44 -3.01 -14.81
CA GLY A 150 -1.48 -2.82 -13.81
C GLY A 150 -2.05 -1.41 -13.84
N TYR A 151 -1.16 -0.42 -13.79
CA TYR A 151 -1.51 1.00 -13.70
C TYR A 151 -1.85 1.58 -15.08
N VAL A 152 -2.91 2.40 -15.14
CA VAL A 152 -3.36 3.09 -16.37
C VAL A 152 -3.28 4.60 -16.13
N ASN A 153 -2.44 5.30 -16.92
CA ASN A 153 -2.27 6.75 -16.85
C ASN A 153 -3.58 7.50 -17.09
N ASP A 154 -3.72 8.66 -16.47
CA ASP A 154 -4.86 9.58 -16.62
C ASP A 154 -6.24 8.97 -16.27
N GLN A 155 -6.25 7.85 -15.53
CA GLN A 155 -7.46 7.19 -15.08
C GLN A 155 -7.41 6.89 -13.59
N TRP A 156 -8.57 6.62 -13.01
CA TRP A 156 -8.66 6.04 -11.67
C TRP A 156 -8.15 4.60 -11.71
N ASN A 157 -7.26 4.28 -10.77
CA ASN A 157 -6.72 2.94 -10.58
C ASN A 157 -7.08 2.44 -9.19
N GLU A 158 -7.68 1.27 -9.11
CA GLU A 158 -7.94 0.61 -7.84
C GLU A 158 -6.69 -0.13 -7.36
N PHE A 159 -6.29 0.16 -6.16
CA PHE A 159 -5.25 -0.57 -5.44
C PHE A 159 -5.90 -1.40 -4.33
N ARG A 160 -5.43 -2.63 -4.19
CA ARG A 160 -5.73 -3.52 -3.08
C ARG A 160 -4.43 -3.93 -2.42
N VAL A 161 -4.38 -3.82 -1.08
CA VAL A 161 -3.21 -4.19 -0.26
C VAL A 161 -3.68 -5.12 0.83
N LEU A 162 -3.10 -6.31 0.92
CA LEU A 162 -3.32 -7.26 2.00
C LEU A 162 -2.03 -7.39 2.81
N ALA A 163 -2.07 -7.01 4.08
CA ALA A 163 -0.93 -7.03 4.98
C ALA A 163 -1.25 -7.91 6.20
N VAL A 164 -0.62 -9.09 6.30
CA VAL A 164 -0.83 -10.06 7.38
C VAL A 164 0.52 -10.53 7.92
N GLY A 165 0.78 -10.27 9.20
CA GLY A 165 2.12 -10.48 9.76
C GLY A 165 3.16 -9.76 8.91
N PRO A 166 4.30 -10.39 8.56
CA PRO A 166 5.34 -9.78 7.73
C PRO A 166 5.03 -9.78 6.23
N ARG A 167 3.94 -10.45 5.79
CA ARG A 167 3.60 -10.56 4.37
C ARG A 167 2.75 -9.39 3.91
N VAL A 168 3.12 -8.82 2.77
CA VAL A 168 2.39 -7.76 2.07
C VAL A 168 2.16 -8.18 0.62
N GLN A 169 0.91 -8.17 0.21
CA GLN A 169 0.50 -8.46 -1.17
C GLN A 169 -0.22 -7.26 -1.75
N THR A 170 0.03 -6.96 -3.03
CA THR A 170 -0.60 -5.84 -3.72
C THR A 170 -1.21 -6.23 -5.05
N TRP A 171 -2.28 -5.55 -5.41
CA TRP A 171 -2.95 -5.66 -6.72
C TRP A 171 -3.28 -4.26 -7.24
N ILE A 172 -3.24 -4.09 -8.55
CA ILE A 172 -3.71 -2.89 -9.25
C ILE A 172 -4.72 -3.32 -10.31
N ASN A 173 -5.92 -2.75 -10.26
CA ASN A 173 -7.02 -3.08 -11.18
C ASN A 173 -7.27 -4.61 -11.28
N GLY A 174 -7.20 -5.29 -10.14
CA GLY A 174 -7.37 -6.74 -10.01
C GLY A 174 -6.16 -7.58 -10.46
N LYS A 175 -5.08 -6.97 -10.98
CA LYS A 175 -3.86 -7.69 -11.38
C LYS A 175 -2.89 -7.77 -10.21
N PRO A 176 -2.37 -8.96 -9.84
CA PRO A 176 -1.37 -9.10 -8.78
C PRO A 176 -0.04 -8.45 -9.21
N ILE A 177 0.54 -7.66 -8.31
CA ILE A 177 1.79 -6.95 -8.53
C ILE A 177 2.90 -7.52 -7.64
N GLU A 178 2.71 -7.54 -6.31
CA GLU A 178 3.74 -7.94 -5.37
C GLU A 178 3.22 -8.98 -4.37
N ASP A 179 4.13 -9.81 -3.90
CA ASP A 179 3.95 -10.75 -2.79
C ASP A 179 5.25 -10.78 -1.98
N LEU A 180 5.41 -9.82 -1.08
CA LEU A 180 6.62 -9.57 -0.29
C LEU A 180 6.47 -10.15 1.12
N THR A 181 7.53 -10.77 1.64
CA THR A 181 7.69 -11.03 3.08
C THR A 181 8.85 -10.19 3.61
N ASP A 182 8.57 -9.25 4.53
CA ASP A 182 9.56 -8.36 5.17
C ASP A 182 9.44 -8.41 6.69
N GLU A 183 10.34 -9.15 7.32
CA GLU A 183 10.42 -9.33 8.78
C GLU A 183 11.01 -8.12 9.51
N GLU A 184 11.64 -7.19 8.80
CA GLU A 184 12.37 -6.08 9.40
C GLU A 184 11.50 -4.82 9.58
N SER A 185 10.52 -4.62 8.73
CA SER A 185 9.63 -3.47 8.83
C SER A 185 8.64 -3.58 9.99
N SER A 186 8.18 -2.43 10.46
CA SER A 186 7.12 -2.38 11.46
C SER A 186 5.87 -3.11 10.97
N GLN A 187 5.27 -3.91 11.85
CA GLN A 187 3.99 -4.58 11.59
C GLN A 187 2.80 -3.81 12.19
N CYS A 188 3.01 -2.56 12.59
CA CYS A 188 1.96 -1.67 13.07
C CYS A 188 2.31 -0.22 12.77
N GLY A 189 1.35 0.55 12.30
CA GLY A 189 1.48 1.99 12.04
C GLY A 189 0.32 2.52 11.22
N PHE A 190 0.39 3.79 10.88
CA PHE A 190 -0.66 4.49 10.15
C PHE A 190 -0.66 4.17 8.64
N ILE A 191 -1.77 4.52 7.99
CA ILE A 191 -1.89 4.68 6.54
C ILE A 191 -1.60 6.14 6.21
N GLY A 192 -0.76 6.40 5.18
CA GLY A 192 -0.41 7.78 4.80
C GLY A 192 -0.44 8.01 3.30
N LEU A 193 -1.12 9.06 2.86
CA LEU A 193 -1.25 9.45 1.46
C LEU A 193 -0.15 10.44 1.10
N GLN A 194 0.75 10.08 0.19
CA GLN A 194 1.91 10.89 -0.15
C GLN A 194 1.61 11.90 -1.25
N VAL A 195 2.03 13.15 -1.03
CA VAL A 195 2.31 14.12 -2.10
C VAL A 195 3.81 14.26 -2.24
N HIS A 196 4.36 13.75 -3.32
CA HIS A 196 5.81 13.73 -3.53
C HIS A 196 6.36 15.15 -3.79
N GLY A 197 7.57 15.40 -3.27
CA GLY A 197 8.29 16.64 -3.51
C GLY A 197 8.80 16.72 -4.95
N VAL A 198 8.55 17.85 -5.62
CA VAL A 198 8.84 18.04 -7.05
C VAL A 198 9.84 19.18 -7.32
N GLY A 199 10.54 19.65 -6.27
CA GLY A 199 11.45 20.79 -6.38
C GLY A 199 10.69 22.04 -6.77
N ASP A 200 11.13 22.68 -7.87
CA ASP A 200 10.53 23.90 -8.42
C ASP A 200 9.50 23.64 -9.53
N SER A 201 9.19 22.35 -9.80
CA SER A 201 8.21 21.94 -10.79
C SER A 201 6.78 21.98 -10.25
N GLY A 202 5.81 21.83 -11.15
CA GLY A 202 4.39 21.77 -10.81
C GLY A 202 3.65 23.10 -10.97
N PRO A 203 2.47 23.28 -10.35
CA PRO A 203 1.85 22.33 -9.41
C PRO A 203 1.29 21.09 -10.10
N PHE A 204 1.35 19.96 -9.41
CA PHE A 204 0.71 18.69 -9.78
C PHE A 204 -0.28 18.27 -8.70
N GLU A 205 -1.22 17.41 -9.05
CA GLU A 205 -2.18 16.86 -8.12
C GLU A 205 -2.22 15.33 -8.15
N VAL A 206 -2.48 14.77 -6.99
CA VAL A 206 -2.86 13.38 -6.81
C VAL A 206 -4.19 13.31 -6.08
N ARG A 207 -5.05 12.38 -6.46
CA ARG A 207 -6.42 12.26 -5.98
C ARG A 207 -6.69 10.87 -5.48
N TRP A 208 -7.34 10.75 -4.31
CA TRP A 208 -7.75 9.48 -3.70
C TRP A 208 -9.23 9.50 -3.36
N ARG A 209 -9.90 8.38 -3.59
CA ARG A 209 -11.29 8.15 -3.20
C ARG A 209 -11.52 6.68 -2.85
N ASN A 210 -12.71 6.35 -2.37
CA ASN A 210 -13.09 4.97 -2.04
C ASN A 210 -12.09 4.26 -1.10
N LEU A 211 -11.46 5.05 -0.18
CA LEU A 211 -10.53 4.51 0.80
C LEU A 211 -11.32 3.72 1.85
N ARG A 212 -11.13 2.42 1.87
CA ARG A 212 -11.77 1.53 2.83
C ARG A 212 -10.80 0.49 3.34
N ILE A 213 -10.92 0.15 4.61
CA ILE A 213 -10.05 -0.80 5.28
C ILE A 213 -10.88 -1.85 6.03
N ARG A 214 -10.39 -3.08 6.03
CA ARG A 214 -10.86 -4.16 6.89
C ARG A 214 -9.73 -4.51 7.85
N ASP A 215 -9.94 -4.30 9.14
CA ASP A 215 -8.99 -4.71 10.18
C ASP A 215 -9.15 -6.21 10.42
N LEU A 216 -8.10 -6.98 10.18
CA LEU A 216 -8.10 -8.45 10.28
C LEU A 216 -7.71 -8.95 11.67
N ASP A 217 -7.16 -8.07 12.53
CA ASP A 217 -6.83 -8.38 13.92
C ASP A 217 -7.09 -7.15 14.83
N PRO A 218 -8.37 -6.81 15.07
CA PRO A 218 -8.75 -5.63 15.86
C PRO A 218 -8.16 -5.62 17.27
N GLU A 219 -8.02 -6.79 17.92
CA GLU A 219 -7.44 -6.86 19.27
C GLU A 219 -5.95 -6.48 19.28
N LYS A 220 -5.20 -6.92 18.27
CA LYS A 220 -3.79 -6.58 18.11
C LYS A 220 -3.64 -5.11 17.75
N THR A 221 -4.51 -4.60 16.86
CA THR A 221 -4.58 -3.19 16.49
C THR A 221 -4.86 -2.32 17.71
N GLU A 222 -5.85 -2.63 18.53
CA GLU A 222 -6.18 -1.87 19.74
C GLU A 222 -5.01 -1.84 20.75
N LYS A 223 -4.36 -2.97 20.99
CA LYS A 223 -3.17 -3.05 21.87
C LYS A 223 -1.99 -2.23 21.34
N SER A 224 -1.91 -2.03 20.05
CA SER A 224 -0.81 -1.30 19.38
C SER A 224 -1.02 0.22 19.34
N GLN A 225 -2.25 0.74 19.47
CA GLN A 225 -2.55 2.17 19.47
C GLN A 225 -1.82 2.93 20.61
N GLY A 226 -1.60 2.31 21.76
CA GLY A 226 -0.95 2.93 22.91
C GLY A 226 0.56 3.15 22.77
N VAL A 227 1.19 2.67 21.72
CA VAL A 227 2.66 2.60 21.64
C VAL A 227 3.28 3.75 20.83
N GLN A 228 2.54 4.49 19.98
CA GLN A 228 3.20 5.35 18.97
C GLN A 228 2.50 6.63 18.53
N PHE A 229 1.42 7.06 19.11
CA PHE A 229 0.84 8.35 18.77
C PHE A 229 0.88 9.33 19.94
N THR A 230 1.90 10.20 19.94
CA THR A 230 1.75 11.51 20.58
C THR A 230 1.10 12.40 19.53
N PRO A 231 -0.17 12.81 19.68
CA PRO A 231 -0.80 13.72 18.74
C PRO A 231 0.01 15.01 18.72
N THR A 232 0.43 15.45 17.54
CA THR A 232 0.92 16.83 17.38
C THR A 232 -0.25 17.76 17.75
N PRO A 233 -0.07 18.73 18.66
CA PRO A 233 -1.15 19.67 18.97
C PRO A 233 -1.63 20.32 17.69
N ASP A 234 -2.96 20.40 17.51
CA ASP A 234 -3.60 21.12 16.43
C ASP A 234 -2.85 22.42 16.15
N VAL A 235 -2.33 22.55 14.95
CA VAL A 235 -1.93 23.86 14.43
C VAL A 235 -3.27 24.55 14.12
N ALA A 236 -3.81 25.16 15.17
CA ALA A 236 -5.00 25.97 15.09
C ALA A 236 -4.85 26.94 13.92
N GLU A 237 -5.91 26.99 13.13
CA GLU A 237 -6.20 27.97 12.09
C GLU A 237 -5.55 29.32 12.34
N LYS A 238 -4.72 29.76 11.41
CA LYS A 238 -4.37 31.17 11.23
C LYS A 238 -4.56 31.57 9.79
#